data_c660eeb4a4c6ac711441180f0f634c9e
#
_entry.id   c660eeb4a4c6ac711441180f0f634c9e
#
_cell.length_a   1.000
_cell.length_b   1.000
_cell.length_c   1.000
_cell.angle_alpha   90.00
_cell.angle_beta   90.00
_cell.angle_gamma   90.00
#
_symmetry.space_group_name_H-M   'P 1'
#
loop_
_entity.id
_entity.type
_entity.pdbx_description
1 polymer ?
#
loop_
_entity_poly.entity_id
_entity_poly.type
_entity_poly.pdbx_seq_one_letter_code
_entity_poly.pdbx_strand_id
1 'polypeptide(L)'
;AEVMGSGTPVIFLPAGGFTGEEGRSLAEVLCDDFEVHLLDLPGFGRSEGIKQAVTSEQLADWVNDYVVTHRLGPVHVIAHSLGGAIALAFATHYPEHVERLVLLDQGHKTFPRVPLREYGVFGLAVPLLSGLYHLLGPRLVQKLGTKVISDNVSSPITEAQFQTFCAQTGLLGRDEIRRALDAPAKLGRGGLNLLFGFYQLDMPQLMRSLQVPTLLFYGDFFGLDNKEAQFTKSAIMDLQRHELPITYIRMTGGHFVHWNPAFPIEQVRQFLQTEKASGL
;
A
#
# COMPACT_ATOMS: atom_id res chain seq x y z
N ALA A 1 -14.99 5.52 -2.27
CA ALA A 1 -14.70 4.15 -2.68
C ALA A 1 -15.51 3.76 -3.91
N GLU A 2 -15.00 2.85 -4.68
CA GLU A 2 -15.75 2.09 -5.66
C GLU A 2 -15.97 0.69 -5.10
N VAL A 3 -17.14 0.08 -5.35
CA VAL A 3 -17.50 -1.23 -4.81
C VAL A 3 -17.87 -2.15 -5.98
N MET A 4 -17.33 -3.37 -5.97
CA MET A 4 -17.54 -4.39 -6.99
C MET A 4 -17.89 -5.73 -6.33
N GLY A 5 -18.84 -6.46 -6.90
CA GLY A 5 -19.27 -7.77 -6.40
C GLY A 5 -20.20 -7.72 -5.20
N SER A 6 -20.29 -8.85 -4.51
CA SER A 6 -21.07 -9.02 -3.29
C SER A 6 -20.51 -10.18 -2.47
N GLY A 7 -20.79 -10.23 -1.17
CA GLY A 7 -20.29 -11.28 -0.28
C GLY A 7 -19.44 -10.74 0.85
N THR A 8 -18.43 -11.50 1.27
CA THR A 8 -17.52 -11.07 2.32
C THR A 8 -16.72 -9.84 1.88
N PRO A 9 -16.66 -8.75 2.68
CA PRO A 9 -16.01 -7.52 2.27
C PRO A 9 -14.48 -7.65 2.20
N VAL A 10 -13.91 -7.14 1.12
CA VAL A 10 -12.47 -6.99 0.89
C VAL A 10 -12.16 -5.52 0.66
N ILE A 11 -11.29 -4.93 1.44
CA ILE A 11 -10.81 -3.56 1.23
C ILE A 11 -9.47 -3.61 0.48
N PHE A 12 -9.37 -2.88 -0.63
CA PHE A 12 -8.11 -2.65 -1.32
C PHE A 12 -7.60 -1.24 -1.04
N LEU A 13 -6.32 -1.15 -0.60
CA LEU A 13 -5.60 0.11 -0.35
C LEU A 13 -4.41 0.22 -1.32
N PRO A 14 -4.39 1.24 -2.20
CA PRO A 14 -3.38 1.41 -3.24
C PRO A 14 -2.04 1.94 -2.72
N ALA A 15 -1.05 1.99 -3.61
CA ALA A 15 0.19 2.70 -3.38
C ALA A 15 0.00 4.23 -3.36
N GLY A 16 0.97 4.94 -2.80
CA GLY A 16 1.03 6.40 -2.87
C GLY A 16 1.10 6.89 -4.31
N GLY A 17 0.23 7.84 -4.67
CA GLY A 17 0.14 8.35 -6.04
C GLY A 17 -0.89 7.64 -6.93
N PHE A 18 -1.47 6.55 -6.46
CA PHE A 18 -2.54 5.83 -7.15
C PHE A 18 -3.90 6.03 -6.45
N THR A 19 -4.96 5.84 -7.22
CA THR A 19 -6.33 5.67 -6.70
C THR A 19 -6.63 4.19 -6.51
N GLY A 20 -7.81 3.85 -6.01
CA GLY A 20 -8.30 2.47 -5.95
C GLY A 20 -8.24 1.73 -7.30
N GLU A 21 -8.15 2.45 -8.42
CA GLU A 21 -7.99 1.89 -9.77
C GLU A 21 -6.79 0.94 -9.90
N GLU A 22 -5.75 1.13 -9.08
CA GLU A 22 -4.58 0.23 -9.02
C GLU A 22 -4.99 -1.23 -8.75
N GLY A 23 -6.00 -1.43 -7.90
CA GLY A 23 -6.51 -2.75 -7.51
C GLY A 23 -7.61 -3.30 -8.42
N ARG A 24 -8.03 -2.59 -9.46
CA ARG A 24 -9.17 -2.98 -10.29
C ARG A 24 -9.03 -4.38 -10.88
N SER A 25 -7.87 -4.72 -11.42
CA SER A 25 -7.65 -6.06 -12.00
C SER A 25 -7.77 -7.19 -10.98
N LEU A 26 -7.41 -6.94 -9.72
CA LEU A 26 -7.64 -7.88 -8.62
C LEU A 26 -9.14 -7.94 -8.27
N ALA A 27 -9.80 -6.80 -8.21
CA ALA A 27 -11.23 -6.72 -7.90
C ALA A 27 -12.08 -7.41 -8.98
N GLU A 28 -11.75 -7.25 -10.26
CA GLU A 28 -12.42 -7.92 -11.38
C GLU A 28 -12.38 -9.46 -11.27
N VAL A 29 -11.31 -10.02 -10.67
CA VAL A 29 -11.22 -11.48 -10.46
C VAL A 29 -11.89 -11.89 -9.15
N LEU A 30 -11.82 -11.07 -8.10
CA LEU A 30 -12.33 -11.43 -6.78
C LEU A 30 -13.82 -11.15 -6.60
N CYS A 31 -14.42 -10.27 -7.42
CA CYS A 31 -15.81 -9.84 -7.27
C CYS A 31 -16.86 -10.93 -7.49
N ASP A 32 -16.48 -12.10 -8.01
CA ASP A 32 -17.37 -13.25 -8.10
C ASP A 32 -17.69 -13.86 -6.73
N ASP A 33 -16.79 -13.71 -5.74
CA ASP A 33 -16.90 -14.31 -4.42
C ASP A 33 -16.95 -13.27 -3.28
N PHE A 34 -16.52 -12.04 -3.54
CA PHE A 34 -16.31 -11.00 -2.53
C PHE A 34 -16.93 -9.66 -2.91
N GLU A 35 -17.25 -8.85 -1.90
CA GLU A 35 -17.57 -7.44 -2.08
C GLU A 35 -16.28 -6.62 -1.95
N VAL A 36 -15.69 -6.20 -3.08
CA VAL A 36 -14.40 -5.53 -3.11
C VAL A 36 -14.56 -4.02 -3.11
N HIS A 37 -14.02 -3.35 -2.09
CA HIS A 37 -14.01 -1.91 -1.89
C HIS A 37 -12.67 -1.32 -2.31
N LEU A 38 -12.62 -0.60 -3.43
CA LEU A 38 -11.43 0.11 -3.90
C LEU A 38 -11.39 1.52 -3.29
N LEU A 39 -10.48 1.76 -2.35
CA LEU A 39 -10.37 3.03 -1.65
C LEU A 39 -9.26 3.90 -2.23
N ASP A 40 -9.46 5.22 -2.19
CA ASP A 40 -8.38 6.18 -2.36
C ASP A 40 -7.78 6.48 -0.97
N LEU A 41 -6.45 6.59 -0.84
CA LEU A 41 -5.79 6.83 0.44
C LEU A 41 -6.12 8.23 1.03
N PRO A 42 -5.93 8.45 2.36
CA PRO A 42 -6.20 9.74 2.97
C PRO A 42 -5.46 10.89 2.29
N GLY A 43 -6.21 11.87 1.79
CA GLY A 43 -5.66 13.05 1.10
C GLY A 43 -5.22 12.81 -0.34
N PHE A 44 -5.54 11.63 -0.90
CA PHE A 44 -5.40 11.31 -2.31
C PHE A 44 -6.76 11.14 -2.97
N GLY A 45 -6.82 11.38 -4.29
CA GLY A 45 -8.02 11.18 -5.08
C GLY A 45 -9.24 11.89 -4.51
N ARG A 46 -10.24 11.11 -4.13
CA ARG A 46 -11.53 11.57 -3.56
C ARG A 46 -11.59 11.55 -2.04
N SER A 47 -10.53 11.01 -1.37
CA SER A 47 -10.53 10.87 0.08
C SER A 47 -10.05 12.13 0.80
N GLU A 48 -10.75 12.49 1.88
CA GLU A 48 -10.29 13.54 2.77
C GLU A 48 -8.99 13.13 3.47
N GLY A 49 -8.11 14.12 3.71
CA GLY A 49 -6.84 13.87 4.37
C GLY A 49 -6.94 13.92 5.89
N ILE A 50 -6.03 13.25 6.56
CA ILE A 50 -5.82 13.37 8.01
C ILE A 50 -5.25 14.75 8.30
N LYS A 51 -5.89 15.52 9.18
CA LYS A 51 -5.51 16.92 9.51
C LYS A 51 -4.44 17.00 10.61
N GLN A 52 -4.40 16.00 11.48
CA GLN A 52 -3.45 15.88 12.58
C GLN A 52 -2.11 15.33 12.09
N ALA A 53 -1.11 15.26 12.98
CA ALA A 53 0.12 14.53 12.70
C ALA A 53 -0.21 13.04 12.51
N VAL A 54 0.26 12.44 11.42
CA VAL A 54 -0.07 11.06 11.09
C VAL A 54 0.69 10.10 12.01
N THR A 55 -0.04 9.26 12.73
CA THR A 55 0.46 8.16 13.57
C THR A 55 -0.13 6.82 13.09
N SER A 56 0.37 5.70 13.60
CA SER A 56 -0.18 4.38 13.27
C SER A 56 -1.63 4.25 13.71
N GLU A 57 -1.99 4.78 14.89
CA GLU A 57 -3.35 4.79 15.40
C GLU A 57 -4.30 5.55 14.47
N GLN A 58 -3.89 6.75 14.03
CA GLN A 58 -4.73 7.56 13.14
C GLN A 58 -4.93 6.94 11.76
N LEU A 59 -3.94 6.19 11.28
CA LEU A 59 -4.09 5.42 10.04
C LEU A 59 -5.06 4.25 10.23
N ALA A 60 -4.94 3.57 11.36
CA ALA A 60 -5.84 2.49 11.74
C ALA A 60 -7.28 3.00 11.92
N ASP A 61 -7.46 4.11 12.65
CA ASP A 61 -8.75 4.76 12.86
C ASP A 61 -9.44 5.10 11.53
N TRP A 62 -8.67 5.63 10.57
CA TRP A 62 -9.23 6.00 9.27
C TRP A 62 -9.86 4.81 8.53
N VAL A 63 -9.22 3.63 8.55
CA VAL A 63 -9.79 2.40 7.97
C VAL A 63 -10.95 1.89 8.81
N ASN A 64 -10.79 1.90 10.14
CA ASN A 64 -11.82 1.46 11.06
C ASN A 64 -13.11 2.29 10.93
N ASP A 65 -12.99 3.61 10.81
CA ASP A 65 -14.13 4.50 10.58
C ASP A 65 -14.87 4.15 9.29
N TYR A 66 -14.14 3.77 8.23
CA TYR A 66 -14.75 3.28 7.00
C TYR A 66 -15.53 1.98 7.25
N VAL A 67 -14.91 0.99 7.89
CA VAL A 67 -15.52 -0.32 8.21
C VAL A 67 -16.79 -0.14 9.04
N VAL A 68 -16.72 0.65 10.10
CA VAL A 68 -17.85 0.90 11.02
C VAL A 68 -18.97 1.68 10.33
N THR A 69 -18.63 2.75 9.59
CA THR A 69 -19.61 3.60 8.90
C THR A 69 -20.40 2.80 7.86
N HIS A 70 -19.75 1.89 7.15
CA HIS A 70 -20.39 1.05 6.13
C HIS A 70 -20.92 -0.27 6.68
N ARG A 71 -20.77 -0.53 7.99
CA ARG A 71 -21.24 -1.75 8.67
C ARG A 71 -20.72 -3.03 8.04
N LEU A 72 -19.46 -3.03 7.64
CA LEU A 72 -18.88 -4.17 6.91
C LEU A 72 -18.57 -5.38 7.80
N GLY A 73 -18.50 -5.21 9.13
CA GLY A 73 -18.02 -6.26 10.03
C GLY A 73 -16.52 -6.52 9.86
N PRO A 74 -15.99 -7.66 10.31
CA PRO A 74 -14.62 -8.03 10.00
C PRO A 74 -14.40 -8.17 8.50
N VAL A 75 -13.29 -7.58 8.00
CA VAL A 75 -12.99 -7.49 6.57
C VAL A 75 -11.70 -8.21 6.21
N HIS A 76 -11.57 -8.62 4.97
CA HIS A 76 -10.26 -8.89 4.38
C HIS A 76 -9.63 -7.60 3.89
N VAL A 77 -8.30 -7.52 3.94
CA VAL A 77 -7.56 -6.35 3.44
C VAL A 77 -6.49 -6.80 2.47
N ILE A 78 -6.46 -6.20 1.29
CA ILE A 78 -5.38 -6.33 0.31
C ILE A 78 -4.77 -4.94 0.15
N ALA A 79 -3.46 -4.80 0.28
CA ALA A 79 -2.87 -3.47 0.27
C ALA A 79 -1.45 -3.45 -0.31
N HIS A 80 -1.17 -2.41 -1.09
CA HIS A 80 0.11 -2.21 -1.75
C HIS A 80 0.85 -0.99 -1.18
N SER A 81 2.17 -1.13 -0.98
CA SER A 81 3.07 -0.01 -0.68
C SER A 81 2.57 0.88 0.47
N LEU A 82 2.30 2.16 0.23
CA LEU A 82 1.77 3.10 1.24
C LEU A 82 0.45 2.60 1.84
N GLY A 83 -0.44 2.05 1.01
CA GLY A 83 -1.66 1.40 1.47
C GLY A 83 -1.38 0.20 2.37
N GLY A 84 -0.30 -0.56 2.08
CA GLY A 84 0.16 -1.67 2.91
C GLY A 84 0.58 -1.25 4.32
N ALA A 85 1.18 -0.06 4.47
CA ALA A 85 1.50 0.48 5.80
C ALA A 85 0.23 0.85 6.58
N ILE A 86 -0.78 1.40 5.90
CA ILE A 86 -2.08 1.72 6.51
C ILE A 86 -2.80 0.43 6.92
N ALA A 87 -2.82 -0.57 6.05
CA ALA A 87 -3.41 -1.88 6.33
C ALA A 87 -2.72 -2.58 7.51
N LEU A 88 -1.40 -2.49 7.58
CA LEU A 88 -0.62 -3.05 8.68
C LEU A 88 -0.95 -2.36 10.00
N ALA A 89 -1.04 -1.03 10.01
CA ALA A 89 -1.50 -0.28 11.17
C ALA A 89 -2.91 -0.70 11.60
N PHE A 90 -3.85 -0.81 10.66
CA PHE A 90 -5.21 -1.25 10.92
C PHE A 90 -5.25 -2.67 11.51
N ALA A 91 -4.56 -3.63 10.89
CA ALA A 91 -4.52 -5.01 11.38
C ALA A 91 -3.83 -5.17 12.75
N THR A 92 -2.96 -4.22 13.12
CA THR A 92 -2.28 -4.23 14.42
C THR A 92 -3.12 -3.60 15.53
N HIS A 93 -3.82 -2.49 15.22
CA HIS A 93 -4.63 -1.77 16.22
C HIS A 93 -6.05 -2.31 16.36
N TYR A 94 -6.61 -2.93 15.30
CA TYR A 94 -7.97 -3.49 15.24
C TYR A 94 -7.97 -4.93 14.70
N PRO A 95 -7.21 -5.86 15.32
CA PRO A 95 -7.09 -7.23 14.81
C PRO A 95 -8.44 -7.97 14.76
N GLU A 96 -9.42 -7.59 15.59
CA GLU A 96 -10.78 -8.13 15.61
C GLU A 96 -11.61 -7.73 14.39
N HIS A 97 -11.24 -6.64 13.72
CA HIS A 97 -11.91 -6.16 12.50
C HIS A 97 -11.24 -6.65 11.21
N VAL A 98 -10.13 -7.42 11.32
CA VAL A 98 -9.42 -7.96 10.15
C VAL A 98 -9.46 -9.49 10.16
N GLU A 99 -10.09 -10.06 9.14
CA GLU A 99 -10.11 -11.51 8.97
C GLU A 99 -8.78 -12.02 8.43
N ARG A 100 -8.29 -11.41 7.36
CA ARG A 100 -7.06 -11.76 6.68
C ARG A 100 -6.43 -10.54 6.04
N LEU A 101 -5.10 -10.53 6.00
CA LEU A 101 -4.31 -9.47 5.42
C LEU A 101 -3.46 -9.98 4.27
N VAL A 102 -3.48 -9.27 3.13
CA VAL A 102 -2.58 -9.50 2.01
C VAL A 102 -1.74 -8.24 1.80
N LEU A 103 -0.45 -8.34 2.04
CA LEU A 103 0.52 -7.27 1.83
C LEU A 103 1.25 -7.48 0.50
N LEU A 104 1.24 -6.46 -0.34
CA LEU A 104 1.90 -6.43 -1.63
C LEU A 104 3.14 -5.54 -1.50
N ASP A 105 4.28 -6.17 -1.37
CA ASP A 105 5.64 -5.60 -1.21
C ASP A 105 5.76 -4.50 -0.15
N GLN A 106 5.11 -4.70 1.01
CA GLN A 106 5.16 -3.74 2.12
C GLN A 106 5.28 -4.42 3.48
N GLY A 107 5.84 -3.70 4.45
CA GLY A 107 5.94 -4.09 5.86
C GLY A 107 7.26 -4.76 6.23
N HIS A 108 7.91 -5.45 5.31
CA HIS A 108 9.16 -6.17 5.56
C HIS A 108 10.41 -5.29 5.61
N LYS A 109 10.32 -4.05 5.12
CA LYS A 109 11.46 -3.11 5.07
C LYS A 109 11.29 -1.99 6.08
N THR A 110 12.41 -1.56 6.67
CA THR A 110 12.45 -0.34 7.48
C THR A 110 12.41 0.90 6.60
N PHE A 111 11.60 1.89 6.97
CA PHE A 111 11.69 3.22 6.39
C PHE A 111 12.74 4.07 7.12
N PRO A 112 13.38 5.03 6.46
CA PRO A 112 13.04 5.65 5.18
C PRO A 112 13.97 5.20 4.03
N ARG A 113 13.72 4.07 3.42
CA ARG A 113 14.46 3.68 2.22
C ARG A 113 13.58 3.93 1.00
N VAL A 114 13.81 5.04 0.33
CA VAL A 114 13.15 5.35 -0.93
C VAL A 114 14.09 4.91 -2.03
N PRO A 115 13.72 3.90 -2.85
CA PRO A 115 14.53 3.51 -3.98
C PRO A 115 14.73 4.73 -4.91
N LEU A 116 15.97 5.22 -5.02
CA LEU A 116 16.29 6.37 -5.89
C LEU A 116 15.89 6.13 -7.34
N ARG A 117 15.85 4.85 -7.74
CA ARG A 117 15.42 4.45 -9.07
C ARG A 117 13.94 4.75 -9.34
N GLU A 118 13.08 4.60 -8.33
CA GLU A 118 11.64 4.80 -8.44
C GLU A 118 11.24 6.27 -8.21
N TYR A 119 11.94 6.95 -7.32
CA TYR A 119 11.59 8.30 -6.87
C TYR A 119 12.57 9.39 -7.30
N GLY A 120 13.67 9.03 -7.98
CA GLY A 120 14.67 9.97 -8.45
C GLY A 120 15.24 10.83 -7.32
N VAL A 121 15.55 12.11 -7.63
CA VAL A 121 16.16 13.06 -6.67
C VAL A 121 15.25 13.38 -5.46
N PHE A 122 13.94 13.16 -5.57
CA PHE A 122 13.02 13.29 -4.44
C PHE A 122 13.36 12.33 -3.30
N GLY A 123 13.89 11.14 -3.61
CA GLY A 123 14.34 10.18 -2.61
C GLY A 123 15.43 10.71 -1.69
N LEU A 124 16.22 11.70 -2.11
CA LEU A 124 17.25 12.34 -1.28
C LEU A 124 16.65 13.41 -0.35
N ALA A 125 15.58 14.08 -0.79
CA ALA A 125 14.94 15.14 0.01
C ALA A 125 14.01 14.57 1.10
N VAL A 126 13.44 13.39 0.90
CA VAL A 126 12.44 12.80 1.80
C VAL A 126 12.95 12.60 3.23
N PRO A 127 14.14 12.05 3.52
CA PRO A 127 14.64 11.91 4.88
C PRO A 127 14.77 13.24 5.62
N LEU A 128 15.23 14.29 4.90
CA LEU A 128 15.36 15.65 5.46
C LEU A 128 13.99 16.25 5.78
N LEU A 129 13.05 16.13 4.83
CA LEU A 129 11.69 16.64 5.01
C LEU A 129 10.94 15.87 6.10
N SER A 130 11.16 14.56 6.22
CA SER A 130 10.60 13.75 7.29
C SER A 130 11.14 14.16 8.67
N GLY A 131 12.45 14.43 8.80
CA GLY A 131 13.02 14.96 10.03
C GLY A 131 12.44 16.34 10.40
N LEU A 132 12.25 17.23 9.42
CA LEU A 132 11.57 18.50 9.63
C LEU A 132 10.08 18.32 10.01
N TYR A 133 9.40 17.35 9.42
CA TYR A 133 8.03 17.02 9.77
C TYR A 133 7.91 16.52 11.21
N HIS A 134 8.86 15.73 11.68
CA HIS A 134 8.89 15.30 13.08
C HIS A 134 8.90 16.49 14.07
N LEU A 135 9.59 17.58 13.71
CA LEU A 135 9.69 18.79 14.55
C LEU A 135 8.50 19.74 14.39
N LEU A 136 7.99 19.91 13.18
CA LEU A 136 7.01 20.95 12.83
C LEU A 136 5.60 20.41 12.60
N GLY A 137 5.47 19.09 12.43
CA GLY A 137 4.21 18.41 12.17
C GLY A 137 3.47 18.95 10.93
N PRO A 138 2.12 18.95 10.94
CA PRO A 138 1.31 19.44 9.82
C PRO A 138 1.53 20.90 9.43
N ARG A 139 2.15 21.72 10.31
CA ARG A 139 2.51 23.12 9.99
C ARG A 139 3.54 23.20 8.85
N LEU A 140 4.44 22.21 8.75
CA LEU A 140 5.37 22.11 7.63
C LEU A 140 4.60 21.92 6.31
N VAL A 141 3.63 21.02 6.30
CA VAL A 141 2.79 20.72 5.13
C VAL A 141 1.99 21.95 4.70
N GLN A 142 1.43 22.70 5.65
CA GLN A 142 0.71 23.95 5.37
C GLN A 142 1.60 24.98 4.65
N LYS A 143 2.86 25.09 5.05
CA LYS A 143 3.82 26.02 4.43
C LYS A 143 4.34 25.54 3.06
N LEU A 144 4.60 24.25 2.92
CA LEU A 144 5.10 23.67 1.68
C LEU A 144 3.98 23.45 0.64
N GLY A 145 2.78 23.13 1.09
CA GLY A 145 1.66 22.76 0.23
C GLY A 145 1.26 23.84 -0.78
N THR A 146 1.47 25.12 -0.47
CA THR A 146 1.21 26.22 -1.40
C THR A 146 2.19 26.28 -2.58
N LYS A 147 3.37 25.65 -2.46
CA LYS A 147 4.41 25.64 -3.49
C LYS A 147 4.51 24.30 -4.24
N VAL A 148 4.13 23.20 -3.60
CA VAL A 148 4.29 21.83 -4.13
C VAL A 148 3.01 21.32 -4.78
N ILE A 149 1.85 21.76 -4.28
CA ILE A 149 0.56 21.47 -4.89
C ILE A 149 0.35 22.46 -6.02
N SER A 150 1.03 22.28 -7.14
CA SER A 150 0.64 22.94 -8.38
C SER A 150 -0.63 22.28 -8.88
N ASP A 151 -1.48 23.09 -9.56
CA ASP A 151 -2.69 22.65 -10.27
C ASP A 151 -2.36 21.72 -11.45
N ASN A 152 -1.56 20.71 -11.21
CA ASN A 152 -1.29 19.68 -12.19
C ASN A 152 -2.60 18.90 -12.40
N VAL A 153 -3.40 19.41 -13.33
CA VAL A 153 -4.37 18.59 -14.04
C VAL A 153 -3.53 17.48 -14.66
N SER A 154 -3.62 16.30 -14.07
CA SER A 154 -2.92 15.13 -14.58
C SER A 154 -3.48 14.82 -15.97
N SER A 155 -2.73 15.18 -16.99
CA SER A 155 -2.99 14.69 -18.35
C SER A 155 -2.74 13.17 -18.35
N PRO A 156 -3.46 12.42 -19.19
CA PRO A 156 -3.17 11.00 -19.37
C PRO A 156 -1.68 10.79 -19.66
N ILE A 157 -1.14 9.69 -19.17
CA ILE A 157 0.28 9.37 -19.32
C ILE A 157 0.62 9.18 -20.81
N THR A 158 1.69 9.81 -21.28
CA THR A 158 2.18 9.60 -22.63
C THR A 158 2.76 8.20 -22.81
N GLU A 159 2.79 7.71 -24.07
CA GLU A 159 3.41 6.41 -24.36
C GLU A 159 4.86 6.32 -23.86
N ALA A 160 5.64 7.37 -24.08
CA ALA A 160 7.04 7.41 -23.62
C ALA A 160 7.16 7.33 -22.09
N GLN A 161 6.28 7.99 -21.34
CA GLN A 161 6.24 7.91 -19.88
C GLN A 161 5.83 6.52 -19.41
N PHE A 162 4.84 5.89 -20.06
CA PHE A 162 4.41 4.54 -19.77
C PHE A 162 5.53 3.53 -19.98
N GLN A 163 6.21 3.58 -21.12
CA GLN A 163 7.35 2.70 -21.41
C GLN A 163 8.50 2.92 -20.41
N THR A 164 8.75 4.17 -20.02
CA THR A 164 9.76 4.49 -19.01
C THR A 164 9.39 3.88 -17.66
N PHE A 165 8.13 4.01 -17.24
CA PHE A 165 7.63 3.40 -16.00
C PHE A 165 7.79 1.88 -16.02
N CYS A 166 7.35 1.22 -17.08
CA CYS A 166 7.48 -0.24 -17.24
C CYS A 166 8.96 -0.69 -17.19
N ALA A 167 9.85 0.02 -17.89
CA ALA A 167 11.27 -0.28 -17.86
C ALA A 167 11.92 -0.08 -16.49
N GLN A 168 11.53 0.95 -15.75
CA GLN A 168 12.04 1.23 -14.40
C GLN A 168 11.57 0.21 -13.37
N THR A 169 10.31 -0.24 -13.48
CA THR A 169 9.69 -1.17 -12.55
C THR A 169 9.88 -2.64 -12.92
N GLY A 170 10.38 -2.91 -14.14
CA GLY A 170 10.57 -4.27 -14.65
C GLY A 170 9.25 -4.95 -15.05
N LEU A 171 8.22 -4.16 -15.35
CA LEU A 171 6.89 -4.64 -15.75
C LEU A 171 6.77 -4.77 -17.27
N LEU A 172 5.94 -5.71 -17.70
CA LEU A 172 5.44 -5.73 -19.08
C LEU A 172 4.28 -4.74 -19.21
N GLY A 173 4.28 -3.92 -20.27
CA GLY A 173 3.22 -2.95 -20.52
C GLY A 173 1.89 -3.65 -20.80
N ARG A 174 0.88 -3.42 -19.94
CA ARG A 174 -0.47 -3.97 -20.06
C ARG A 174 -1.50 -2.88 -19.81
N ASP A 175 -2.72 -3.09 -20.30
CA ASP A 175 -3.79 -2.09 -20.27
C ASP A 175 -4.22 -1.73 -18.84
N GLU A 176 -4.22 -2.70 -17.90
CA GLU A 176 -4.54 -2.42 -16.50
C GLU A 176 -3.54 -1.48 -15.84
N ILE A 177 -2.24 -1.61 -16.17
CA ILE A 177 -1.20 -0.71 -15.65
C ILE A 177 -1.40 0.70 -16.24
N ARG A 178 -1.70 0.77 -17.52
CA ARG A 178 -1.99 2.04 -18.18
C ARG A 178 -3.20 2.72 -17.55
N ARG A 179 -4.31 2.00 -17.35
CA ARG A 179 -5.51 2.54 -16.70
C ARG A 179 -5.21 3.12 -15.32
N ALA A 180 -4.46 2.39 -14.50
CA ALA A 180 -4.07 2.86 -13.17
C ALA A 180 -3.21 4.13 -13.22
N LEU A 181 -2.28 4.23 -14.19
CA LEU A 181 -1.44 5.40 -14.40
C LEU A 181 -2.19 6.59 -15.00
N ASP A 182 -3.23 6.34 -15.82
CA ASP A 182 -4.11 7.37 -16.40
C ASP A 182 -5.11 7.94 -15.37
N ALA A 183 -5.27 7.26 -14.22
CA ALA A 183 -6.10 7.67 -13.10
C ALA A 183 -5.26 8.06 -11.86
N PRO A 184 -4.24 8.93 -11.99
CA PRO A 184 -3.37 9.24 -10.88
C PRO A 184 -4.13 9.94 -9.75
N ALA A 185 -3.80 9.60 -8.52
CA ALA A 185 -4.37 10.27 -7.38
C ALA A 185 -3.89 11.73 -7.31
N LYS A 186 -4.82 12.68 -7.31
CA LYS A 186 -4.48 14.08 -7.05
C LYS A 186 -3.92 14.18 -5.63
N LEU A 187 -2.68 14.68 -5.52
CA LEU A 187 -2.03 14.87 -4.24
C LEU A 187 -2.52 16.18 -3.60
N GLY A 188 -3.37 16.08 -2.60
CA GLY A 188 -3.79 17.20 -1.77
C GLY A 188 -2.81 17.47 -0.60
N ARG A 189 -3.09 18.51 0.20
CA ARG A 189 -2.33 18.80 1.43
C ARG A 189 -2.38 17.63 2.41
N GLY A 190 -3.51 16.94 2.49
CA GLY A 190 -3.66 15.74 3.33
C GLY A 190 -2.77 14.60 2.87
N GLY A 191 -2.59 14.42 1.56
CA GLY A 191 -1.69 13.41 1.01
C GLY A 191 -0.21 13.70 1.30
N LEU A 192 0.21 14.98 1.28
CA LEU A 192 1.56 15.35 1.74
C LEU A 192 1.75 15.06 3.24
N ASN A 193 0.71 15.31 4.05
CA ASN A 193 0.73 14.99 5.47
C ASN A 193 0.88 13.47 5.69
N LEU A 194 0.14 12.67 4.94
CA LEU A 194 0.27 11.22 4.94
C LEU A 194 1.67 10.76 4.54
N LEU A 195 2.22 11.27 3.44
CA LEU A 195 3.57 10.90 2.98
C LEU A 195 4.65 11.18 4.02
N PHE A 196 4.64 12.35 4.65
CA PHE A 196 5.64 12.69 5.67
C PHE A 196 5.43 11.90 6.96
N GLY A 197 4.18 11.69 7.39
CA GLY A 197 3.86 10.91 8.58
C GLY A 197 4.20 9.43 8.43
N PHE A 198 4.02 8.87 7.23
CA PHE A 198 4.38 7.50 6.90
C PHE A 198 5.84 7.16 7.23
N TYR A 199 6.78 8.09 7.01
CA TYR A 199 8.18 7.90 7.37
C TYR A 199 8.48 7.91 8.88
N GLN A 200 7.47 8.21 9.71
CA GLN A 200 7.59 8.15 11.18
C GLN A 200 7.14 6.79 11.74
N LEU A 201 6.57 5.92 10.92
CA LEU A 201 6.07 4.61 11.36
C LEU A 201 7.22 3.64 11.61
N ASP A 202 7.16 2.92 12.73
CA ASP A 202 8.03 1.77 12.99
C ASP A 202 7.43 0.52 12.33
N MET A 203 7.67 0.37 11.03
CA MET A 203 7.16 -0.75 10.23
C MET A 203 7.59 -2.12 10.79
N PRO A 204 8.87 -2.34 11.19
CA PRO A 204 9.27 -3.59 11.80
C PRO A 204 8.53 -3.91 13.11
N GLN A 205 8.23 -2.91 13.93
CA GLN A 205 7.45 -3.10 15.15
C GLN A 205 6.01 -3.51 14.81
N LEU A 206 5.35 -2.80 13.90
CA LEU A 206 4.01 -3.14 13.44
C LEU A 206 3.95 -4.56 12.89
N MET A 207 4.93 -4.96 12.05
CA MET A 207 5.00 -6.33 11.52
C MET A 207 5.16 -7.38 12.63
N ARG A 208 6.01 -7.12 13.63
CA ARG A 208 6.19 -8.04 14.77
C ARG A 208 4.98 -8.11 15.69
N SER A 209 4.10 -7.13 15.66
CA SER A 209 2.86 -7.08 16.45
C SER A 209 1.65 -7.71 15.76
N LEU A 210 1.81 -8.20 14.51
CA LEU A 210 0.72 -8.82 13.75
C LEU A 210 0.19 -10.09 14.42
N GLN A 211 -1.13 -10.16 14.54
CA GLN A 211 -1.86 -11.31 15.08
C GLN A 211 -2.80 -11.97 14.07
N VAL A 212 -3.05 -11.31 12.94
CA VAL A 212 -3.97 -11.80 11.91
C VAL A 212 -3.23 -12.62 10.85
N PRO A 213 -3.86 -13.68 10.30
CA PRO A 213 -3.28 -14.44 9.20
C PRO A 213 -2.93 -13.53 8.04
N THR A 214 -1.69 -13.61 7.57
CA THR A 214 -1.17 -12.67 6.57
C THR A 214 -0.45 -13.39 5.43
N LEU A 215 -0.73 -13.00 4.19
CA LEU A 215 0.13 -13.27 3.04
C LEU A 215 0.99 -12.03 2.76
N LEU A 216 2.30 -12.21 2.71
CA LEU A 216 3.24 -11.17 2.26
C LEU A 216 3.85 -11.57 0.93
N PHE A 217 3.40 -10.95 -0.15
CA PHE A 217 4.06 -11.00 -1.44
C PHE A 217 5.17 -9.96 -1.49
N TYR A 218 6.38 -10.34 -1.90
CA TYR A 218 7.49 -9.39 -2.02
C TYR A 218 8.30 -9.62 -3.29
N GLY A 219 8.71 -8.52 -3.93
CA GLY A 219 9.59 -8.53 -5.08
C GLY A 219 11.02 -8.91 -4.68
N ASP A 220 11.69 -9.75 -5.47
CA ASP A 220 13.08 -10.13 -5.19
C ASP A 220 14.10 -9.14 -5.76
N PHE A 221 13.69 -8.23 -6.62
CA PHE A 221 14.49 -7.21 -7.30
C PHE A 221 15.70 -7.76 -8.07
N PHE A 222 15.75 -9.08 -8.29
CA PHE A 222 16.86 -9.72 -8.98
C PHE A 222 16.95 -9.23 -10.44
N GLY A 223 18.13 -8.74 -10.82
CA GLY A 223 18.35 -8.16 -12.15
C GLY A 223 17.82 -6.75 -12.36
N LEU A 224 17.06 -6.20 -11.39
CA LEU A 224 16.54 -4.83 -11.42
C LEU A 224 17.37 -3.88 -10.55
N ASP A 225 17.52 -4.21 -9.27
CA ASP A 225 18.29 -3.45 -8.29
C ASP A 225 18.96 -4.40 -7.28
N ASN A 226 20.27 -4.59 -7.43
CA ASN A 226 21.03 -5.51 -6.57
C ASN A 226 21.08 -5.07 -5.10
N LYS A 227 21.04 -3.76 -4.83
CA LYS A 227 21.04 -3.25 -3.45
C LYS A 227 19.69 -3.52 -2.78
N GLU A 228 18.61 -3.27 -3.52
CA GLU A 228 17.28 -3.55 -3.04
C GLU A 228 17.03 -5.04 -2.87
N ALA A 229 17.55 -5.89 -3.78
CA ALA A 229 17.47 -7.34 -3.66
C ALA A 229 18.15 -7.85 -2.38
N GLN A 230 19.36 -7.38 -2.07
CA GLN A 230 20.08 -7.76 -0.84
C GLN A 230 19.33 -7.28 0.40
N PHE A 231 18.81 -6.07 0.37
CA PHE A 231 18.08 -5.50 1.49
C PHE A 231 16.78 -6.26 1.75
N THR A 232 15.98 -6.52 0.71
CA THR A 232 14.76 -7.33 0.80
C THR A 232 15.05 -8.71 1.38
N LYS A 233 16.08 -9.39 0.86
CA LYS A 233 16.51 -10.70 1.36
C LYS A 233 16.82 -10.66 2.85
N SER A 234 17.60 -9.67 3.30
CA SER A 234 17.97 -9.52 4.72
C SER A 234 16.75 -9.25 5.61
N ALA A 235 15.85 -8.37 5.16
CA ALA A 235 14.64 -8.01 5.88
C ALA A 235 13.68 -9.21 6.04
N ILE A 236 13.47 -9.98 4.97
CA ILE A 236 12.64 -11.20 5.03
C ILE A 236 13.26 -12.25 5.95
N MET A 237 14.58 -12.49 5.85
CA MET A 237 15.29 -13.42 6.74
C MET A 237 15.20 -13.00 8.21
N ASP A 238 15.17 -11.71 8.50
CA ASP A 238 15.00 -11.21 9.87
C ASP A 238 13.58 -11.49 10.38
N LEU A 239 12.55 -11.15 9.59
CA LEU A 239 11.16 -11.44 9.96
C LEU A 239 10.88 -12.92 10.16
N GLN A 240 11.47 -13.80 9.33
CA GLN A 240 11.31 -15.26 9.44
C GLN A 240 11.91 -15.87 10.72
N ARG A 241 12.73 -15.13 11.48
CA ARG A 241 13.22 -15.54 12.81
C ARG A 241 12.16 -15.40 13.90
N HIS A 242 11.08 -14.70 13.61
CA HIS A 242 9.96 -14.50 14.53
C HIS A 242 8.81 -15.42 14.16
N GLU A 243 8.10 -15.94 15.16
CA GLU A 243 6.89 -16.74 14.95
C GLU A 243 5.70 -15.83 14.65
N LEU A 244 5.62 -15.34 13.42
CA LEU A 244 4.57 -14.47 12.96
C LEU A 244 3.54 -15.23 12.10
N PRO A 245 2.26 -14.85 12.13
CA PRO A 245 1.22 -15.48 11.31
C PRO A 245 1.33 -15.09 9.83
N ILE A 246 2.53 -15.13 9.26
CA ILE A 246 2.85 -14.65 7.93
C ILE A 246 3.32 -15.78 7.03
N THR A 247 2.65 -15.95 5.90
CA THR A 247 3.15 -16.74 4.77
C THR A 247 3.86 -15.83 3.79
N TYR A 248 5.14 -16.11 3.52
CA TYR A 248 6.01 -15.30 2.68
C TYR A 248 6.02 -15.86 1.25
N ILE A 249 5.69 -15.04 0.26
CA ILE A 249 5.65 -15.42 -1.15
C ILE A 249 6.58 -14.51 -1.96
N ARG A 250 7.68 -15.09 -2.44
CA ARG A 250 8.64 -14.37 -3.28
C ARG A 250 8.13 -14.29 -4.70
N MET A 251 8.14 -13.08 -5.27
CA MET A 251 7.85 -12.81 -6.67
C MET A 251 9.13 -12.35 -7.38
N THR A 252 9.37 -12.85 -8.58
CA THR A 252 10.44 -12.31 -9.43
C THR A 252 10.02 -10.94 -9.94
N GLY A 253 10.87 -9.93 -9.75
CA GLY A 253 10.59 -8.57 -10.20
C GLY A 253 10.66 -7.52 -9.09
N GLY A 254 10.10 -6.34 -9.37
CA GLY A 254 10.15 -5.16 -8.50
C GLY A 254 8.94 -5.02 -7.57
N HIS A 255 8.69 -3.77 -7.21
CA HIS A 255 7.72 -3.37 -6.20
C HIS A 255 6.25 -3.71 -6.53
N PHE A 256 5.85 -3.67 -7.80
CA PHE A 256 4.46 -3.91 -8.23
C PHE A 256 4.18 -5.40 -8.46
N VAL A 257 4.26 -6.19 -7.41
CA VAL A 257 4.14 -7.66 -7.46
C VAL A 257 2.81 -8.15 -8.05
N HIS A 258 1.72 -7.43 -7.80
CA HIS A 258 0.37 -7.78 -8.27
C HIS A 258 0.17 -7.54 -9.78
N TRP A 259 1.01 -6.75 -10.40
CA TRP A 259 1.02 -6.56 -11.85
C TRP A 259 1.97 -7.51 -12.59
N ASN A 260 2.66 -8.38 -11.85
CA ASN A 260 3.44 -9.44 -12.46
C ASN A 260 2.50 -10.47 -13.15
N PRO A 261 2.75 -10.88 -14.40
CA PRO A 261 1.92 -11.89 -15.08
C PRO A 261 1.84 -13.23 -14.35
N ALA A 262 2.83 -13.56 -13.52
CA ALA A 262 2.85 -14.77 -12.69
C ALA A 262 2.24 -14.56 -11.30
N PHE A 263 1.57 -13.44 -11.04
CA PHE A 263 0.93 -13.20 -9.74
C PHE A 263 -0.16 -14.25 -9.46
N PRO A 264 -0.07 -15.00 -8.35
CA PRO A 264 -0.95 -16.14 -8.11
C PRO A 264 -2.27 -15.68 -7.47
N ILE A 265 -3.13 -15.01 -8.23
CA ILE A 265 -4.41 -14.47 -7.73
C ILE A 265 -5.32 -15.56 -7.14
N GLU A 266 -5.30 -16.77 -7.68
CA GLU A 266 -6.07 -17.89 -7.13
C GLU A 266 -5.59 -18.32 -5.74
N GLN A 267 -4.30 -18.18 -5.43
CA GLN A 267 -3.80 -18.40 -4.07
C GLN A 267 -4.30 -17.32 -3.12
N VAL A 268 -4.42 -16.07 -3.58
CA VAL A 268 -5.04 -14.99 -2.80
C VAL A 268 -6.51 -15.34 -2.53
N ARG A 269 -7.28 -15.71 -3.57
CA ARG A 269 -8.68 -16.11 -3.46
C ARG A 269 -8.87 -17.23 -2.43
N GLN A 270 -8.11 -18.32 -2.55
CA GLN A 270 -8.15 -19.45 -1.63
C GLN A 270 -7.80 -19.04 -0.19
N PHE A 271 -6.80 -18.20 -0.02
CA PHE A 271 -6.43 -17.68 1.29
C PHE A 271 -7.57 -16.88 1.92
N LEU A 272 -8.26 -16.03 1.16
CA LEU A 272 -9.38 -15.23 1.67
C LEU A 272 -10.61 -16.09 1.98
N GLN A 273 -10.85 -17.20 1.26
CA GLN A 273 -11.97 -18.12 1.47
C GLN A 273 -11.77 -19.11 2.63
N THR A 274 -10.52 -19.28 3.13
CA THR A 274 -10.26 -20.23 4.21
C THR A 274 -11.03 -19.82 5.47
N GLU A 275 -11.90 -20.65 5.99
CA GLU A 275 -12.58 -20.40 7.26
C GLU A 275 -11.56 -20.25 8.40
N LYS A 276 -11.82 -19.34 9.36
CA LYS A 276 -11.09 -19.38 10.63
C LYS A 276 -11.28 -20.76 11.22
N ALA A 277 -10.20 -21.50 11.48
CA ALA A 277 -10.31 -22.70 12.29
C ALA A 277 -11.04 -22.30 13.57
N SER A 278 -12.29 -22.75 13.71
CA SER A 278 -13.10 -22.52 14.90
C SER A 278 -12.28 -23.04 16.06
N GLY A 279 -11.71 -22.13 16.84
CA GLY A 279 -10.94 -22.45 18.04
C GLY A 279 -11.84 -23.23 18.98
N LEU A 280 -11.42 -24.46 19.28
CA LEU A 280 -11.94 -25.30 20.35
C LEU A 280 -11.58 -24.68 21.70
#